data_c6ec9bb92edcc249425a368228ee0329
#
_entry.id   c6ec9bb92edcc249425a368228ee0329
#
_cell.length_a   1.000
_cell.length_b   1.000
_cell.length_c   1.000
_cell.angle_alpha   90.00
_cell.angle_beta   90.00
_cell.angle_gamma   90.00
#
_symmetry.space_group_name_H-M   'P 1'
#
loop_
_entity.id
_entity.type
_entity.pdbx_description
1 polymer ?
#
loop_
_entity_poly.entity_id
_entity_poly.type
_entity_poly.pdbx_seq_one_letter_code
_entity_poly.pdbx_strand_id
1 'polypeptide(L)'
;EYDGQVTLSFNSLKDDCIYSNMTDVTTAGYTNPNSAFAGEGAEGSENYAVYYGTDTLWMAEERVLVSADFVNNTYAGISMRDGDQFAKQFGSTTDANGNDDGTNGEDFFFVRVYGWDSNFDVVDSVDVYLADCRGTDAQDYILDEWETFDLSALSGSAALTFGFQSSDVGQFGMNTPAYFAMDNFKYLETNVGLNELANNSFEIYPNPSTGFVKIKGLDGNLSIYSATGSLVKTQVVKENTVIDLSSLEKGIYILNIENEGAMASEKLIIQ
;
A
#
# COMPACT_ATOMS: atom_id res chain seq x y z
N GLU A 1 -7.07 8.66 -17.59
CA GLU A 1 -5.61 8.51 -17.50
C GLU A 1 -5.31 7.70 -16.24
N TYR A 2 -4.67 6.56 -16.38
CA TYR A 2 -4.18 5.78 -15.25
C TYR A 2 -2.97 6.54 -14.67
N ASP A 3 -3.10 7.06 -13.48
CA ASP A 3 -2.06 7.89 -12.84
C ASP A 3 -0.95 7.08 -12.16
N GLY A 4 -1.00 5.75 -12.27
CA GLY A 4 -0.04 4.84 -11.65
C GLY A 4 -0.22 4.63 -10.15
N GLN A 5 -1.20 5.25 -9.51
CA GLN A 5 -1.50 5.01 -8.10
C GLN A 5 -2.27 3.71 -7.93
N VAL A 6 -1.85 2.90 -6.98
CA VAL A 6 -2.55 1.69 -6.55
C VAL A 6 -2.88 1.85 -5.08
N THR A 7 -4.14 1.63 -4.74
CA THR A 7 -4.57 1.50 -3.35
C THR A 7 -4.50 0.03 -2.97
N LEU A 8 -3.71 -0.30 -1.95
CA LEU A 8 -3.66 -1.67 -1.46
C LEU A 8 -4.97 -2.01 -0.74
N SER A 9 -5.55 -3.15 -1.09
CA SER A 9 -6.42 -3.83 -0.16
C SER A 9 -5.55 -4.59 0.85
N PHE A 10 -5.77 -4.38 2.13
CA PHE A 10 -5.00 -5.04 3.21
C PHE A 10 -5.05 -6.58 3.17
N ASN A 11 -5.98 -7.18 2.42
CA ASN A 11 -6.03 -8.62 2.17
C ASN A 11 -4.79 -9.21 1.46
N SER A 12 -3.96 -8.39 0.84
CA SER A 12 -2.76 -8.83 0.12
C SER A 12 -1.46 -8.64 0.91
N LEU A 13 -1.53 -8.01 2.08
CA LEU A 13 -0.37 -7.77 2.94
C LEU A 13 -0.13 -8.95 3.86
N LYS A 14 1.13 -9.33 4.03
CA LYS A 14 1.58 -10.17 5.14
C LYS A 14 1.94 -9.23 6.28
N ASP A 15 1.00 -8.95 7.14
CA ASP A 15 1.19 -8.07 8.27
C ASP A 15 0.56 -8.64 9.54
N ASP A 16 0.91 -8.05 10.66
CA ASP A 16 0.39 -8.39 11.97
C ASP A 16 -0.85 -7.54 12.33
N CYS A 17 -1.44 -6.78 11.37
CA CYS A 17 -2.59 -5.93 11.64
C CYS A 17 -3.88 -6.71 11.86
N ILE A 18 -4.81 -6.08 12.56
CA ILE A 18 -6.18 -6.56 12.68
C ILE A 18 -7.02 -5.92 11.57
N TYR A 19 -7.59 -6.76 10.72
CA TYR A 19 -8.54 -6.32 9.71
C TYR A 19 -9.92 -6.16 10.34
N SER A 20 -10.48 -4.96 10.31
CA SER A 20 -11.68 -4.60 11.06
C SER A 20 -12.74 -3.89 10.21
N ASN A 21 -14.00 -4.08 10.60
CA ASN A 21 -15.17 -3.34 10.13
C ASN A 21 -16.05 -2.89 11.30
N MET A 22 -15.47 -2.80 12.49
CA MET A 22 -16.22 -2.40 13.70
C MET A 22 -16.52 -0.90 13.66
N THR A 23 -17.73 -0.53 14.13
CA THR A 23 -18.24 0.84 14.08
C THR A 23 -18.55 1.42 15.48
N ASP A 24 -18.11 0.75 16.54
CA ASP A 24 -18.38 1.17 17.91
C ASP A 24 -17.43 2.28 18.35
N VAL A 25 -17.91 3.52 18.36
CA VAL A 25 -17.17 4.72 18.81
C VAL A 25 -17.50 5.14 20.24
N THR A 26 -18.22 4.30 20.99
CA THR A 26 -18.78 4.66 22.30
C THR A 26 -18.25 3.83 23.46
N THR A 27 -17.93 2.56 23.22
CA THR A 27 -17.42 1.66 24.26
C THR A 27 -15.98 2.01 24.59
N ALA A 28 -15.75 2.48 25.80
CA ALA A 28 -14.41 2.81 26.31
C ALA A 28 -13.63 1.58 26.75
N GLY A 29 -12.30 1.70 26.75
CA GLY A 29 -11.38 0.75 27.33
C GLY A 29 -11.01 -0.42 26.43
N TYR A 30 -10.26 -1.36 26.99
CA TYR A 30 -9.61 -2.47 26.27
C TYR A 30 -10.56 -3.51 25.65
N THR A 31 -11.86 -3.40 25.90
CA THR A 31 -12.88 -4.27 25.28
C THR A 31 -13.29 -3.82 23.89
N ASN A 32 -12.86 -2.64 23.45
CA ASN A 32 -13.09 -2.09 22.11
C ASN A 32 -11.78 -1.66 21.42
N PRO A 33 -10.82 -2.57 21.19
CA PRO A 33 -9.51 -2.23 20.63
C PRO A 33 -9.51 -2.19 19.10
N ASN A 34 -10.59 -2.62 18.44
CA ASN A 34 -10.59 -2.86 16.99
C ASN A 34 -11.49 -1.89 16.21
N SER A 35 -12.13 -0.92 16.86
CA SER A 35 -12.94 0.10 16.17
C SER A 35 -12.10 1.32 15.83
N ALA A 36 -12.21 1.84 14.60
CA ALA A 36 -11.75 3.18 14.26
C ALA A 36 -12.60 4.24 14.98
N PHE A 37 -11.99 5.30 15.46
CA PHE A 37 -12.71 6.37 16.17
C PHE A 37 -13.64 7.16 15.24
N ALA A 38 -13.39 7.11 13.92
CA ALA A 38 -14.29 7.63 12.89
C ALA A 38 -15.58 6.81 12.70
N GLY A 39 -15.65 5.58 13.23
CA GLY A 39 -16.86 4.74 13.19
C GLY A 39 -17.08 3.97 11.88
N GLU A 40 -16.26 4.18 10.88
CA GLU A 40 -16.28 3.48 9.58
C GLU A 40 -14.90 3.53 8.95
N GLY A 41 -14.68 2.85 7.83
CA GLY A 41 -13.44 2.96 7.04
C GLY A 41 -13.37 4.29 6.28
N ALA A 42 -12.20 4.67 5.83
CA ALA A 42 -11.98 5.92 5.10
C ALA A 42 -12.79 5.95 3.79
N GLU A 43 -13.31 7.12 3.45
CA GLU A 43 -14.15 7.33 2.27
C GLU A 43 -15.38 6.38 2.19
N GLY A 44 -15.84 5.85 3.34
CA GLY A 44 -16.97 4.93 3.44
C GLY A 44 -16.63 3.49 3.06
N SER A 45 -15.35 3.10 3.10
CA SER A 45 -14.94 1.71 2.93
C SER A 45 -15.51 0.82 4.05
N GLU A 46 -15.79 -0.44 3.74
CA GLU A 46 -16.33 -1.38 4.74
C GLU A 46 -15.28 -1.84 5.75
N ASN A 47 -14.00 -1.75 5.40
CA ASN A 47 -12.94 -2.37 6.16
C ASN A 47 -11.71 -1.47 6.23
N TYR A 48 -10.98 -1.56 7.32
CA TYR A 48 -9.73 -0.85 7.58
C TYR A 48 -8.78 -1.72 8.40
N ALA A 49 -7.52 -1.33 8.51
CA ALA A 49 -6.52 -1.99 9.34
C ALA A 49 -6.40 -1.31 10.70
N VAL A 50 -6.26 -2.09 11.77
CA VAL A 50 -5.90 -1.62 13.11
C VAL A 50 -4.55 -2.20 13.47
N TYR A 51 -3.64 -1.33 13.88
CA TYR A 51 -2.30 -1.67 14.32
C TYR A 51 -2.14 -1.43 15.81
N TYR A 52 -1.31 -2.24 16.48
CA TYR A 52 -0.96 -2.04 17.87
C TYR A 52 0.47 -2.50 18.15
N GLY A 53 1.08 -1.88 19.17
CA GLY A 53 2.40 -2.29 19.59
C GLY A 53 3.48 -2.06 18.53
N THR A 54 4.22 -3.12 18.15
CA THR A 54 5.35 -3.08 17.23
C THR A 54 5.07 -3.82 15.92
N ASP A 55 3.84 -3.80 15.47
CA ASP A 55 3.42 -4.46 14.24
C ASP A 55 4.24 -3.98 13.04
N THR A 56 4.34 -4.85 12.04
CA THR A 56 5.10 -4.58 10.80
C THR A 56 4.23 -4.78 9.59
N LEU A 57 4.21 -3.78 8.71
CA LEU A 57 3.61 -3.88 7.38
C LEU A 57 4.70 -4.25 6.37
N TRP A 58 4.61 -5.45 5.82
CA TRP A 58 5.56 -5.93 4.83
C TRP A 58 5.06 -5.65 3.42
N MET A 59 5.95 -5.15 2.57
CA MET A 59 5.73 -5.00 1.14
C MET A 59 6.56 -6.03 0.38
N ALA A 60 6.00 -6.56 -0.73
CA ALA A 60 6.70 -7.59 -1.51
C ALA A 60 7.98 -7.05 -2.18
N GLU A 61 8.01 -5.75 -2.43
CA GLU A 61 9.09 -5.02 -3.11
C GLU A 61 9.19 -3.62 -2.53
N GLU A 62 10.32 -2.95 -2.76
CA GLU A 62 10.45 -1.51 -2.46
C GLU A 62 9.44 -0.71 -3.29
N ARG A 63 8.72 0.22 -2.62
CA ARG A 63 7.63 0.98 -3.23
C ARG A 63 7.91 2.48 -3.21
N VAL A 64 7.38 3.18 -4.19
CA VAL A 64 7.28 4.63 -4.15
C VAL A 64 6.00 4.99 -3.42
N LEU A 65 6.13 5.26 -2.12
CA LEU A 65 4.99 5.56 -1.28
C LEU A 65 4.44 6.95 -1.59
N VAL A 66 3.14 7.13 -1.41
CA VAL A 66 2.43 8.39 -1.62
C VAL A 66 1.81 8.86 -0.32
N SER A 67 0.83 8.12 0.20
CA SER A 67 0.06 8.52 1.39
C SER A 67 -0.68 7.35 1.99
N ALA A 68 -1.19 7.54 3.19
CA ALA A 68 -2.22 6.71 3.79
C ALA A 68 -3.14 7.56 4.66
N ASP A 69 -4.35 7.07 4.93
CA ASP A 69 -5.28 7.69 5.85
C ASP A 69 -5.10 7.08 7.23
N PHE A 70 -5.05 7.93 8.26
CA PHE A 70 -4.89 7.53 9.65
C PHE A 70 -5.99 8.13 10.50
N VAL A 71 -6.33 7.43 11.58
CA VAL A 71 -7.21 7.92 12.64
C VAL A 71 -6.89 7.19 13.95
N ASN A 72 -7.24 7.75 15.10
CA ASN A 72 -7.20 7.01 16.35
C ASN A 72 -8.08 5.76 16.26
N ASN A 73 -7.72 4.71 16.97
CA ASN A 73 -8.72 3.73 17.30
C ASN A 73 -9.59 4.23 18.47
N THR A 74 -10.79 3.66 18.64
CA THR A 74 -11.75 4.12 19.65
C THR A 74 -11.21 4.00 21.07
N TYR A 75 -10.44 2.96 21.38
CA TYR A 75 -9.85 2.79 22.70
C TYR A 75 -8.89 3.94 23.05
N ALA A 76 -7.93 4.24 22.15
CA ALA A 76 -6.98 5.33 22.36
C ALA A 76 -7.68 6.71 22.34
N GLY A 77 -8.59 6.93 21.38
CA GLY A 77 -9.31 8.19 21.23
C GLY A 77 -10.15 8.54 22.46
N ILE A 78 -10.94 7.60 22.98
CA ILE A 78 -11.73 7.83 24.22
C ILE A 78 -10.81 7.99 25.45
N SER A 79 -9.74 7.20 25.55
CA SER A 79 -8.79 7.31 26.65
C SER A 79 -8.16 8.71 26.72
N MET A 80 -7.74 9.27 25.58
CA MET A 80 -7.21 10.64 25.51
C MET A 80 -8.28 11.70 25.76
N ARG A 81 -9.49 11.50 25.19
CA ARG A 81 -10.57 12.50 25.29
C ARG A 81 -11.13 12.63 26.70
N ASP A 82 -11.36 11.51 27.37
CA ASP A 82 -12.10 11.46 28.63
C ASP A 82 -11.20 11.15 29.84
N GLY A 83 -9.98 10.66 29.61
CA GLY A 83 -9.15 10.05 30.64
C GLY A 83 -9.69 8.70 31.11
N ASP A 84 -8.87 7.92 31.80
CA ASP A 84 -9.28 6.68 32.44
C ASP A 84 -8.40 6.41 33.70
N GLN A 85 -8.47 5.19 34.25
CA GLN A 85 -7.70 4.88 35.48
C GLN A 85 -6.17 4.83 35.25
N PHE A 86 -5.69 4.83 34.00
CA PHE A 86 -4.27 4.74 33.64
C PHE A 86 -3.78 5.99 32.93
N ALA A 87 -4.60 6.56 32.04
CA ALA A 87 -4.26 7.67 31.18
C ALA A 87 -4.99 8.95 31.60
N LYS A 88 -4.30 10.08 31.51
CA LYS A 88 -4.90 11.40 31.75
C LYS A 88 -5.79 11.84 30.60
N GLN A 89 -6.70 12.77 30.85
CA GLN A 89 -7.40 13.51 29.80
C GLN A 89 -6.45 14.51 29.14
N PHE A 90 -6.33 14.47 27.82
CA PHE A 90 -5.48 15.38 27.06
C PHE A 90 -6.05 16.80 27.06
N GLY A 91 -5.16 17.80 27.05
CA GLY A 91 -5.52 19.20 27.19
C GLY A 91 -5.91 19.61 28.63
N SER A 92 -5.98 18.67 29.57
CA SER A 92 -6.27 18.95 30.97
C SER A 92 -5.04 19.22 31.78
N THR A 93 -5.16 20.10 32.80
CA THR A 93 -4.13 20.32 33.81
C THR A 93 -4.44 19.59 35.11
N THR A 94 -5.49 18.75 35.11
CA THR A 94 -5.92 18.00 36.30
C THR A 94 -6.04 16.52 36.02
N ASP A 95 -5.76 15.71 37.04
CA ASP A 95 -6.02 14.27 37.04
C ASP A 95 -7.50 13.92 37.10
N ALA A 96 -7.87 12.64 37.00
CA ALA A 96 -9.22 12.15 37.07
C ALA A 96 -9.92 12.44 38.42
N ASN A 97 -9.19 12.85 39.46
CA ASN A 97 -9.72 13.26 40.77
C ASN A 97 -9.85 14.79 40.92
N GLY A 98 -9.46 15.54 39.86
CA GLY A 98 -9.50 17.00 39.85
C GLY A 98 -8.32 17.67 40.58
N ASN A 99 -7.25 16.93 40.88
CA ASN A 99 -6.00 17.50 41.40
C ASN A 99 -5.14 17.99 40.25
N ASP A 100 -4.34 19.02 40.51
CA ASP A 100 -3.27 19.44 39.57
C ASP A 100 -2.35 18.25 39.24
N ASP A 101 -2.22 17.91 37.99
CA ASP A 101 -1.41 16.80 37.50
C ASP A 101 0.07 17.19 37.28
N GLY A 102 0.39 18.46 37.50
CA GLY A 102 1.73 19.01 37.38
C GLY A 102 2.14 19.29 35.92
N THR A 103 1.20 19.22 34.97
CA THR A 103 1.41 19.56 33.55
C THR A 103 0.76 20.88 33.19
N ASN A 104 1.03 21.38 31.98
CA ASN A 104 0.42 22.60 31.44
C ASN A 104 -0.68 22.30 30.42
N GLY A 105 -1.10 21.03 30.28
CA GLY A 105 -2.10 20.60 29.33
C GLY A 105 -1.56 20.45 27.89
N GLU A 106 -0.27 20.71 27.66
CA GLU A 106 0.35 20.54 26.34
C GLU A 106 0.61 19.07 26.02
N ASP A 107 -0.45 18.35 25.68
CA ASP A 107 -0.40 16.92 25.42
C ASP A 107 -0.27 16.59 23.93
N PHE A 108 0.34 15.45 23.63
CA PHE A 108 0.43 14.93 22.28
C PHE A 108 0.45 13.40 22.26
N PHE A 109 -0.01 12.85 21.15
CA PHE A 109 0.16 11.44 20.81
C PHE A 109 0.40 11.31 19.31
N PHE A 110 1.46 10.62 18.94
CA PHE A 110 1.76 10.36 17.53
C PHE A 110 2.31 8.96 17.31
N VAL A 111 2.14 8.50 16.08
CA VAL A 111 2.77 7.30 15.54
C VAL A 111 3.92 7.73 14.65
N ARG A 112 5.14 7.27 14.93
CA ARG A 112 6.27 7.40 14.03
C ARG A 112 6.31 6.19 13.11
N VAL A 113 6.09 6.41 11.82
CA VAL A 113 6.20 5.41 10.78
C VAL A 113 7.63 5.38 10.29
N TYR A 114 8.33 4.27 10.48
CA TYR A 114 9.69 4.05 9.97
C TYR A 114 9.63 3.25 8.69
N GLY A 115 10.32 3.72 7.66
CA GLY A 115 10.55 2.97 6.42
C GLY A 115 11.86 2.20 6.48
N TRP A 116 11.84 0.94 6.06
CA TRP A 116 13.00 0.04 6.00
C TRP A 116 13.18 -0.48 4.58
N ASP A 117 14.38 -0.42 4.05
CA ASP A 117 14.71 -1.01 2.75
C ASP A 117 14.81 -2.56 2.83
N SER A 118 15.12 -3.20 1.72
CA SER A 118 15.29 -4.66 1.64
C SER A 118 16.52 -5.20 2.39
N ASN A 119 17.45 -4.33 2.81
CA ASN A 119 18.61 -4.66 3.62
C ASN A 119 18.37 -4.45 5.11
N PHE A 120 17.17 -3.97 5.51
CA PHE A 120 16.83 -3.54 6.88
C PHE A 120 17.60 -2.29 7.33
N ASP A 121 17.98 -1.41 6.40
CA ASP A 121 18.43 -0.08 6.70
C ASP A 121 17.24 0.89 6.73
N VAL A 122 17.28 1.87 7.66
CA VAL A 122 16.23 2.88 7.78
C VAL A 122 16.30 3.82 6.57
N VAL A 123 15.19 3.92 5.81
CA VAL A 123 15.06 4.88 4.71
C VAL A 123 14.82 6.27 5.28
N ASP A 124 13.76 6.43 6.07
CA ASP A 124 13.36 7.68 6.73
C ASP A 124 12.25 7.38 7.77
N SER A 125 11.71 8.42 8.39
CA SER A 125 10.55 8.32 9.28
C SER A 125 9.60 9.50 9.12
N VAL A 126 8.30 9.26 9.32
CA VAL A 126 7.23 10.27 9.30
C VAL A 126 6.46 10.21 10.62
N ASP A 127 6.26 11.38 11.24
CA ASP A 127 5.43 11.50 12.45
C ASP A 127 3.98 11.81 12.06
N VAL A 128 3.07 10.92 12.44
CA VAL A 128 1.63 11.03 12.24
C VAL A 128 1.01 11.41 13.59
N TYR A 129 0.67 12.68 13.77
CA TYR A 129 0.06 13.16 15.00
C TYR A 129 -1.42 12.78 15.03
N LEU A 130 -1.79 11.94 15.99
CA LEU A 130 -3.15 11.49 16.23
C LEU A 130 -3.88 12.31 17.32
N ALA A 131 -3.11 13.05 18.12
CA ALA A 131 -3.60 14.09 19.01
C ALA A 131 -2.50 15.13 19.23
N ASP A 132 -2.87 16.41 19.25
CA ASP A 132 -1.96 17.51 19.58
C ASP A 132 -2.72 18.63 20.29
N CYS A 133 -2.42 18.82 21.58
CA CYS A 133 -2.95 19.86 22.45
C CYS A 133 -1.86 20.86 22.87
N ARG A 134 -0.78 21.00 22.07
CA ARG A 134 0.32 21.95 22.36
C ARG A 134 0.12 23.32 21.72
N GLY A 135 -0.97 23.50 21.02
CA GLY A 135 -1.31 24.77 20.38
C GLY A 135 -2.10 25.71 21.30
N THR A 136 -3.03 26.43 20.70
CA THR A 136 -4.07 27.15 21.43
C THR A 136 -5.31 26.25 21.46
N ASP A 137 -6.14 26.34 22.48
CA ASP A 137 -7.37 25.55 22.66
C ASP A 137 -8.23 25.42 21.38
N ALA A 138 -8.16 26.41 20.49
CA ALA A 138 -8.88 26.38 19.20
C ALA A 138 -8.18 25.53 18.10
N GLN A 139 -6.98 25.06 18.36
CA GLN A 139 -6.16 24.24 17.45
C GLN A 139 -5.92 22.86 18.01
N ASP A 140 -6.33 22.62 19.27
CA ASP A 140 -6.21 21.34 19.92
C ASP A 140 -7.12 20.31 19.26
N TYR A 141 -6.62 19.10 19.06
CA TYR A 141 -7.40 18.01 18.47
C TYR A 141 -7.00 16.63 19.02
N ILE A 142 -7.96 15.76 19.01
CA ILE A 142 -7.79 14.31 19.06
C ILE A 142 -8.48 13.79 17.81
N LEU A 143 -7.71 13.22 16.89
CA LEU A 143 -8.18 12.86 15.54
C LEU A 143 -9.29 11.79 15.63
N ASP A 144 -10.51 12.17 15.28
CA ASP A 144 -11.72 11.34 15.29
C ASP A 144 -12.36 11.17 13.91
N GLU A 145 -11.75 11.79 12.89
CA GLU A 145 -12.04 11.60 11.47
C GLU A 145 -10.77 11.15 10.76
N TRP A 146 -10.92 10.48 9.60
CA TRP A 146 -9.79 10.07 8.78
C TRP A 146 -9.05 11.26 8.20
N GLU A 147 -7.73 11.26 8.36
CA GLU A 147 -6.85 12.28 7.78
C GLU A 147 -5.75 11.63 6.94
N THR A 148 -5.50 12.21 5.76
CA THR A 148 -4.46 11.72 4.83
C THR A 148 -3.11 12.31 5.19
N PHE A 149 -2.11 11.44 5.38
CA PHE A 149 -0.72 11.82 5.66
C PHE A 149 0.18 11.47 4.48
N ASP A 150 1.09 12.37 4.14
CA ASP A 150 2.11 12.18 3.11
C ASP A 150 3.20 11.21 3.63
N LEU A 151 3.36 10.09 2.92
CA LEU A 151 4.38 9.08 3.20
C LEU A 151 5.51 9.06 2.15
N SER A 152 5.59 10.05 1.28
CA SER A 152 6.55 10.09 0.17
C SER A 152 8.01 10.06 0.63
N ALA A 153 8.32 10.57 1.83
CA ALA A 153 9.64 10.48 2.44
C ALA A 153 10.08 9.02 2.70
N LEU A 154 9.14 8.08 2.82
CA LEU A 154 9.40 6.66 3.04
C LEU A 154 9.53 5.87 1.73
N SER A 155 9.62 6.54 0.58
CA SER A 155 9.77 5.87 -0.72
C SER A 155 11.07 5.08 -0.77
N GLY A 156 11.03 3.88 -1.35
CA GLY A 156 12.13 2.91 -1.34
C GLY A 156 12.05 1.91 -0.18
N SER A 157 10.99 1.97 0.64
CA SER A 157 10.80 1.01 1.72
C SER A 157 10.24 -0.32 1.22
N ALA A 158 10.74 -1.41 1.79
CA ALA A 158 10.22 -2.77 1.66
C ALA A 158 9.37 -3.18 2.89
N ALA A 159 9.50 -2.44 4.00
CA ALA A 159 8.69 -2.63 5.19
C ALA A 159 8.45 -1.31 5.92
N LEU A 160 7.33 -1.21 6.63
CA LEU A 160 7.03 -0.14 7.58
C LEU A 160 6.87 -0.72 8.98
N THR A 161 7.44 -0.04 9.98
CA THR A 161 7.19 -0.32 11.39
C THR A 161 6.68 0.91 12.10
N PHE A 162 5.99 0.71 13.23
CA PHE A 162 5.29 1.76 13.93
C PHE A 162 5.83 1.92 15.35
N GLY A 163 6.23 3.14 15.70
CA GLY A 163 6.64 3.51 17.04
C GLY A 163 5.69 4.55 17.63
N PHE A 164 5.27 4.37 18.88
CA PHE A 164 4.33 5.27 19.52
C PHE A 164 5.02 6.19 20.50
N GLN A 165 4.59 7.45 20.53
CA GLN A 165 5.02 8.43 21.53
C GLN A 165 3.83 9.24 22.03
N SER A 166 3.82 9.47 23.36
CA SER A 166 2.81 10.28 24.04
C SER A 166 3.47 11.14 25.11
N SER A 167 2.88 12.28 25.42
CA SER A 167 3.21 13.08 26.59
C SER A 167 2.81 12.40 27.90
N ASP A 168 1.77 11.55 27.85
CA ASP A 168 1.28 10.82 29.03
C ASP A 168 2.10 9.56 29.29
N VAL A 169 3.13 9.72 30.15
CA VAL A 169 4.12 8.69 30.48
C VAL A 169 4.17 8.49 31.99
N GLY A 170 3.95 7.26 32.44
CA GLY A 170 4.05 6.85 33.85
C GLY A 170 5.31 6.03 34.15
N GLN A 171 5.36 5.48 35.34
CA GLN A 171 6.52 4.67 35.78
C GLN A 171 6.69 3.35 34.98
N PHE A 172 5.64 2.92 34.26
CA PHE A 172 5.63 1.70 33.45
C PHE A 172 5.74 1.97 31.94
N GLY A 173 5.97 3.22 31.54
CA GLY A 173 6.02 3.67 30.16
C GLY A 173 4.81 4.52 29.79
N MET A 174 4.46 4.51 28.51
CA MET A 174 3.34 5.26 27.95
C MET A 174 2.01 4.74 28.50
N ASN A 175 1.17 5.64 29.00
CA ASN A 175 -0.18 5.30 29.52
C ASN A 175 -1.23 5.30 28.40
N THR A 176 -1.04 6.14 27.37
CA THR A 176 -1.91 6.17 26.19
C THR A 176 -1.91 4.83 25.49
N PRO A 177 -3.05 4.22 25.14
CA PRO A 177 -3.11 2.95 24.43
C PRO A 177 -2.43 3.03 23.07
N ALA A 178 -1.47 2.12 22.83
CA ALA A 178 -0.65 2.09 21.62
C ALA A 178 -1.40 1.44 20.44
N TYR A 179 -2.46 2.10 19.95
CA TYR A 179 -3.32 1.66 18.85
C TYR A 179 -3.61 2.82 17.90
N PHE A 180 -3.73 2.50 16.61
CA PHE A 180 -4.28 3.39 15.58
C PHE A 180 -4.96 2.59 14.48
N ALA A 181 -5.78 3.26 13.67
CA ALA A 181 -6.34 2.68 12.45
C ALA A 181 -5.73 3.35 11.21
N MET A 182 -5.55 2.56 10.14
CA MET A 182 -5.02 2.99 8.85
C MET A 182 -5.87 2.44 7.71
N ASP A 183 -6.06 3.26 6.67
CA ASP A 183 -6.77 2.89 5.45
C ASP A 183 -6.16 3.58 4.23
N ASN A 184 -6.67 3.30 3.04
CA ASN A 184 -6.28 3.97 1.79
C ASN A 184 -4.76 4.10 1.58
N PHE A 185 -3.98 3.06 1.90
CA PHE A 185 -2.54 3.06 1.69
C PHE A 185 -2.22 3.12 0.20
N LYS A 186 -1.59 4.22 -0.24
CA LYS A 186 -1.32 4.53 -1.66
C LYS A 186 0.16 4.49 -1.97
N TYR A 187 0.50 3.84 -3.08
CA TYR A 187 1.85 3.82 -3.64
C TYR A 187 1.81 3.87 -5.16
N LEU A 188 2.93 4.24 -5.79
CA LEU A 188 3.09 4.13 -7.23
C LEU A 188 3.73 2.78 -7.57
N GLU A 189 3.18 2.10 -8.56
CA GLU A 189 3.88 0.97 -9.16
C GLU A 189 5.04 1.49 -10.02
N THR A 190 6.26 1.20 -9.58
CA THR A 190 7.47 1.57 -10.32
C THR A 190 7.70 0.72 -11.57
N ASN A 191 7.00 -0.39 -11.69
CA ASN A 191 7.03 -1.28 -12.84
C ASN A 191 5.94 -0.93 -13.87
N VAL A 192 5.98 0.29 -14.43
CA VAL A 192 5.40 0.55 -15.77
C VAL A 192 6.37 0.06 -16.84
N GLY A 193 7.14 -0.98 -16.57
CA GLY A 193 7.77 -1.78 -17.59
C GLY A 193 6.70 -2.73 -18.13
N LEU A 194 6.60 -2.87 -19.44
CA LEU A 194 6.01 -4.04 -20.06
C LEU A 194 6.43 -5.23 -19.18
N ASN A 195 5.46 -5.95 -18.60
CA ASN A 195 5.74 -7.27 -18.05
C ASN A 195 6.26 -8.10 -19.21
N GLU A 196 7.56 -7.98 -19.49
CA GLU A 196 8.25 -9.04 -20.19
C GLU A 196 8.04 -10.24 -19.28
N LEU A 197 7.18 -11.14 -19.72
CA LEU A 197 7.02 -12.43 -19.08
C LEU A 197 8.40 -13.04 -18.95
N ALA A 198 9.07 -12.85 -17.81
CA ALA A 198 10.43 -13.29 -17.54
C ALA A 198 10.59 -14.81 -17.68
N ASN A 199 9.52 -15.53 -18.06
CA ASN A 199 9.47 -16.96 -18.32
C ASN A 199 8.62 -17.38 -19.53
N ASN A 200 8.07 -16.46 -20.34
CA ASN A 200 7.31 -16.82 -21.53
C ASN A 200 8.01 -16.28 -22.79
N SER A 201 9.17 -16.80 -23.10
CA SER A 201 9.77 -16.65 -24.42
C SER A 201 9.17 -17.72 -25.34
N PHE A 202 8.87 -17.38 -26.58
CA PHE A 202 8.55 -18.34 -27.61
C PHE A 202 9.63 -18.34 -28.67
N GLU A 203 9.82 -19.47 -29.29
CA GLU A 203 10.78 -19.64 -30.38
C GLU A 203 10.07 -19.72 -31.73
N ILE A 204 10.64 -19.07 -32.74
CA ILE A 204 10.16 -19.14 -34.12
C ILE A 204 11.21 -19.86 -34.96
N TYR A 205 10.84 -20.94 -35.63
CA TYR A 205 11.75 -21.62 -36.53
C TYR A 205 11.03 -22.15 -37.76
N PRO A 206 11.76 -22.18 -38.91
CA PRO A 206 13.06 -21.55 -39.14
C PRO A 206 12.97 -20.03 -39.10
N ASN A 207 14.03 -19.37 -38.61
CA ASN A 207 14.21 -17.93 -38.69
C ASN A 207 15.68 -17.64 -39.04
N PRO A 208 16.00 -17.16 -40.24
CA PRO A 208 15.10 -16.70 -41.32
C PRO A 208 14.24 -17.81 -41.96
N SER A 209 13.08 -17.42 -42.52
CA SER A 209 12.10 -18.30 -43.14
C SER A 209 11.79 -17.93 -44.59
N THR A 210 11.36 -18.92 -45.37
CA THR A 210 10.85 -18.75 -46.75
C THR A 210 9.31 -18.68 -46.79
N GLY A 211 8.63 -18.49 -45.64
CA GLY A 211 7.19 -18.30 -45.57
C GLY A 211 6.43 -19.22 -44.62
N PHE A 212 7.06 -20.30 -44.14
CA PHE A 212 6.43 -21.16 -43.12
C PHE A 212 7.26 -21.14 -41.85
N VAL A 213 6.61 -20.87 -40.72
CA VAL A 213 7.24 -20.86 -39.41
C VAL A 213 6.45 -21.68 -38.42
N LYS A 214 7.14 -22.23 -37.44
CA LYS A 214 6.58 -22.94 -36.32
C LYS A 214 6.84 -22.16 -35.04
N ILE A 215 5.82 -22.02 -34.18
CA ILE A 215 5.92 -21.41 -32.86
C ILE A 215 6.08 -22.53 -31.83
N LYS A 216 6.99 -22.33 -30.86
CA LYS A 216 7.20 -23.22 -29.73
C LYS A 216 7.31 -22.44 -28.46
N GLY A 217 6.67 -22.94 -27.40
CA GLY A 217 6.81 -22.43 -26.03
C GLY A 217 5.67 -21.57 -25.51
N LEU A 218 4.72 -21.10 -26.37
CA LEU A 218 3.64 -20.24 -25.91
C LEU A 218 2.35 -20.42 -26.73
N ASP A 219 1.23 -20.46 -26.03
CA ASP A 219 -0.13 -20.36 -26.61
C ASP A 219 -0.62 -18.92 -26.49
N GLY A 220 -1.51 -18.47 -27.36
CA GLY A 220 -2.14 -17.15 -27.23
C GLY A 220 -2.62 -16.52 -28.52
N ASN A 221 -2.90 -15.22 -28.48
CA ASN A 221 -3.26 -14.41 -29.63
C ASN A 221 -2.02 -13.85 -30.31
N LEU A 222 -1.66 -14.39 -31.48
CA LEU A 222 -0.55 -13.89 -32.27
C LEU A 222 -0.96 -12.69 -33.10
N SER A 223 -0.19 -11.63 -33.05
CA SER A 223 -0.24 -10.46 -33.93
C SER A 223 1.11 -10.28 -34.63
N ILE A 224 1.08 -10.11 -35.94
CA ILE A 224 2.29 -9.92 -36.76
C ILE A 224 2.28 -8.50 -37.33
N TYR A 225 3.38 -7.79 -37.12
CA TYR A 225 3.56 -6.42 -37.57
C TYR A 225 4.73 -6.33 -38.57
N SER A 226 4.58 -5.47 -39.58
CA SER A 226 5.69 -5.09 -40.43
C SER A 226 6.71 -4.24 -39.67
N ALA A 227 7.89 -4.02 -40.25
CA ALA A 227 8.92 -3.15 -39.69
C ALA A 227 8.45 -1.69 -39.49
N THR A 228 7.41 -1.27 -40.19
CA THR A 228 6.79 0.06 -40.03
C THR A 228 5.69 0.11 -38.98
N GLY A 229 5.46 -0.98 -38.23
CA GLY A 229 4.42 -1.07 -37.19
C GLY A 229 3.01 -1.37 -37.69
N SER A 230 2.83 -1.63 -39.00
CA SER A 230 1.52 -1.98 -39.56
C SER A 230 1.18 -3.43 -39.23
N LEU A 231 -0.01 -3.66 -38.66
CA LEU A 231 -0.54 -5.01 -38.42
C LEU A 231 -0.83 -5.71 -39.75
N VAL A 232 -0.21 -6.88 -39.97
CA VAL A 232 -0.34 -7.64 -41.22
C VAL A 232 -1.14 -8.93 -41.06
N LYS A 233 -1.15 -9.53 -39.86
CA LYS A 233 -1.91 -10.76 -39.59
C LYS A 233 -2.20 -10.93 -38.09
N THR A 234 -3.36 -11.53 -37.79
CA THR A 234 -3.66 -12.01 -36.43
C THR A 234 -4.22 -13.43 -36.49
N GLN A 235 -3.90 -14.26 -35.52
CA GLN A 235 -4.52 -15.58 -35.34
C GLN A 235 -4.26 -16.12 -33.92
N VAL A 236 -5.13 -17.00 -33.46
CA VAL A 236 -4.87 -17.79 -32.24
C VAL A 236 -3.86 -18.90 -32.56
N VAL A 237 -2.85 -19.02 -31.73
CA VAL A 237 -1.81 -20.05 -31.86
C VAL A 237 -1.76 -20.92 -30.62
N LYS A 238 -1.37 -22.16 -30.81
CA LYS A 238 -1.01 -23.12 -29.76
C LYS A 238 0.41 -23.56 -29.96
N GLU A 239 1.02 -24.10 -28.92
CA GLU A 239 2.35 -24.67 -29.02
C GLU A 239 2.48 -25.60 -30.24
N ASN A 240 3.57 -25.47 -30.96
CA ASN A 240 3.85 -26.18 -32.19
C ASN A 240 2.96 -25.87 -33.40
N THR A 241 2.17 -24.79 -33.36
CA THR A 241 1.40 -24.34 -34.53
C THR A 241 2.34 -23.93 -35.68
N VAL A 242 2.04 -24.43 -36.88
CA VAL A 242 2.68 -23.97 -38.10
C VAL A 242 1.87 -22.84 -38.73
N ILE A 243 2.54 -21.74 -39.03
CA ILE A 243 1.95 -20.55 -39.62
C ILE A 243 2.42 -20.37 -41.03
N ASP A 244 1.44 -20.19 -41.94
CA ASP A 244 1.69 -19.83 -43.32
C ASP A 244 1.80 -18.30 -43.46
N LEU A 245 3.01 -17.84 -43.82
CA LEU A 245 3.38 -16.46 -44.09
C LEU A 245 3.91 -16.27 -45.50
N SER A 246 3.69 -17.26 -46.40
CA SER A 246 4.18 -17.25 -47.78
C SER A 246 3.62 -16.06 -48.62
N SER A 247 2.56 -15.43 -48.16
CA SER A 247 2.00 -14.23 -48.79
C SER A 247 2.67 -12.93 -48.36
N LEU A 248 3.57 -12.96 -47.38
CA LEU A 248 4.30 -11.79 -46.92
C LEU A 248 5.50 -11.50 -47.80
N GLU A 249 5.75 -10.21 -47.99
CA GLU A 249 6.95 -9.77 -48.72
C GLU A 249 8.23 -10.06 -47.90
N LYS A 250 9.36 -10.16 -48.59
CA LYS A 250 10.68 -10.29 -47.93
C LYS A 250 10.93 -9.08 -47.03
N GLY A 251 11.32 -9.35 -45.79
CA GLY A 251 11.53 -8.28 -44.84
C GLY A 251 11.59 -8.74 -43.39
N ILE A 252 11.60 -7.75 -42.49
CA ILE A 252 11.61 -7.97 -41.05
C ILE A 252 10.19 -7.78 -40.53
N TYR A 253 9.75 -8.69 -39.67
CA TYR A 253 8.45 -8.67 -39.00
C TYR A 253 8.64 -8.84 -37.50
N ILE A 254 7.75 -8.26 -36.72
CA ILE A 254 7.67 -8.46 -35.28
C ILE A 254 6.41 -9.29 -35.00
N LEU A 255 6.60 -10.39 -34.30
CA LEU A 255 5.53 -11.28 -33.84
C LEU A 255 5.31 -11.04 -32.35
N ASN A 256 4.09 -10.72 -31.98
CA ASN A 256 3.65 -10.56 -30.59
C ASN A 256 2.65 -11.65 -30.27
N ILE A 257 2.85 -12.37 -29.17
CA ILE A 257 1.87 -13.30 -28.63
C ILE A 257 1.39 -12.76 -27.29
N GLU A 258 0.08 -12.61 -27.17
CA GLU A 258 -0.60 -12.21 -25.93
C GLU A 258 -1.30 -13.43 -25.31
N ASN A 259 -1.04 -13.68 -24.04
CA ASN A 259 -1.67 -14.70 -23.25
C ASN A 259 -1.94 -14.17 -21.83
N GLU A 260 -3.21 -14.22 -21.38
CA GLU A 260 -3.65 -13.80 -20.05
C GLU A 260 -3.15 -12.40 -19.62
N GLY A 261 -3.11 -11.45 -20.57
CA GLY A 261 -2.68 -10.07 -20.33
C GLY A 261 -1.17 -9.83 -20.37
N ALA A 262 -0.38 -10.87 -20.60
CA ALA A 262 1.05 -10.77 -20.78
C ALA A 262 1.44 -10.92 -22.25
N MET A 263 2.48 -10.19 -22.71
CA MET A 263 2.90 -10.13 -24.11
C MET A 263 4.35 -10.56 -24.25
N ALA A 264 4.62 -11.45 -25.23
CA ALA A 264 5.95 -11.83 -25.66
C ALA A 264 6.18 -11.38 -27.11
N SER A 265 7.39 -10.96 -27.44
CA SER A 265 7.75 -10.43 -28.77
C SER A 265 8.98 -11.12 -29.35
N GLU A 266 8.92 -11.49 -30.62
CA GLU A 266 10.04 -12.08 -31.36
C GLU A 266 10.15 -11.47 -32.75
N LYS A 267 11.41 -11.39 -33.23
CA LYS A 267 11.74 -10.90 -34.57
C LYS A 267 11.80 -12.06 -35.57
N LEU A 268 11.07 -11.93 -36.68
CA LEU A 268 11.13 -12.85 -37.83
C LEU A 268 11.71 -12.18 -39.07
N ILE A 269 12.52 -12.92 -39.81
CA ILE A 269 13.08 -12.52 -41.11
C ILE A 269 12.48 -13.42 -42.18
N ILE A 270 11.79 -12.84 -43.18
CA ILE A 270 11.30 -13.53 -44.40
C ILE A 270 12.30 -13.26 -45.54
N GLN A 271 12.73 -14.33 -46.22
CA GLN A 271 13.71 -14.28 -47.31
C GLN A 271 13.12 -14.66 -48.66
#